data_bc5f9c8a976fa171a6be5e6c848b9f77
#
_entry.id   bc5f9c8a976fa171a6be5e6c848b9f77
#
_cell.length_a   1.000
_cell.length_b   1.000
_cell.length_c   1.000
_cell.angle_alpha   90.00
_cell.angle_beta   90.00
_cell.angle_gamma   90.00
#
_symmetry.space_group_name_H-M   'P 1'
#
loop_
_entity.id
_entity.type
_entity.pdbx_description
1 polymer ?
#
loop_
_entity_poly.entity_id
_entity_poly.type
_entity_poly.pdbx_seq_one_letter_code
_entity_poly.pdbx_strand_id
1 'polypeptide(L)'
;MFSLLLISTLVSATCVAATAPDVRVLAAAVDAHYNHLKTLQAEFTELYRGGGMERSESGTLWLKKPGKMRWEYRSPTEKVFVSDGRDAWFYVPADRQARKTAAKKLEDVRSPLAFLLGKTKLEKELAGLSLAPDVSPIQADDVVLRGIPKALRDWINQILLEVAPDHRIVRILIDQVDGSSTEYRFTEQKENVPVTDSRFKFQPPPGTETVEGGLEQ
;
A
#
# COMPACT_ATOMS: atom_id res chain seq x y z
N MET A 1 -55.96 4.09 -51.36
CA MET A 1 -54.62 3.47 -51.15
C MET A 1 -53.73 4.49 -50.53
N PHE A 2 -53.55 4.45 -49.22
CA PHE A 2 -52.61 5.31 -48.51
C PHE A 2 -51.37 4.46 -48.14
N SER A 3 -50.20 4.83 -48.69
CA SER A 3 -48.95 4.14 -48.44
C SER A 3 -48.28 4.84 -47.26
N LEU A 4 -48.11 4.14 -46.14
CA LEU A 4 -47.43 4.60 -44.92
C LEU A 4 -45.92 4.34 -45.09
N LEU A 5 -45.14 5.40 -45.23
CA LEU A 5 -43.67 5.34 -45.22
C LEU A 5 -43.19 5.27 -43.77
N LEU A 6 -42.62 4.13 -43.34
CA LEU A 6 -41.94 3.97 -42.07
C LEU A 6 -40.51 4.53 -42.20
N ILE A 7 -40.23 5.66 -41.56
CA ILE A 7 -38.88 6.18 -41.45
C ILE A 7 -38.22 5.56 -40.20
N SER A 8 -37.29 4.63 -40.42
CA SER A 8 -36.45 4.02 -39.36
C SER A 8 -35.29 4.96 -39.09
N THR A 9 -35.32 5.63 -37.95
CA THR A 9 -34.17 6.42 -37.47
C THR A 9 -33.13 5.52 -36.81
N LEU A 10 -31.98 5.34 -37.46
CA LEU A 10 -30.84 4.62 -36.93
C LEU A 10 -30.12 5.53 -35.93
N VAL A 11 -30.26 5.27 -34.63
CA VAL A 11 -29.47 5.95 -33.56
C VAL A 11 -28.11 5.30 -33.52
N SER A 12 -27.12 5.96 -34.08
CA SER A 12 -25.71 5.55 -33.94
C SER A 12 -25.22 5.92 -32.54
N ALA A 13 -25.02 4.94 -31.68
CA ALA A 13 -24.35 5.12 -30.39
C ALA A 13 -22.87 5.33 -30.64
N THR A 14 -22.40 6.57 -30.49
CA THR A 14 -20.98 6.88 -30.49
C THR A 14 -20.38 6.38 -29.15
N CYS A 15 -19.64 5.27 -29.22
CA CYS A 15 -18.83 4.81 -28.08
C CYS A 15 -17.65 5.78 -27.94
N VAL A 16 -17.71 6.67 -26.95
CA VAL A 16 -16.56 7.52 -26.59
C VAL A 16 -15.57 6.59 -25.88
N ALA A 17 -14.50 6.23 -26.58
CA ALA A 17 -13.39 5.51 -25.95
C ALA A 17 -12.78 6.44 -24.89
N ALA A 18 -12.84 6.04 -23.61
CA ALA A 18 -12.15 6.73 -22.54
C ALA A 18 -10.64 6.68 -22.85
N THR A 19 -10.01 7.85 -22.99
CA THR A 19 -8.57 7.93 -23.15
C THR A 19 -7.90 7.45 -21.87
N ALA A 20 -6.91 6.54 -22.00
CA ALA A 20 -6.13 6.10 -20.85
C ALA A 20 -5.50 7.32 -20.13
N PRO A 21 -5.50 7.35 -18.79
CA PRO A 21 -4.93 8.47 -18.06
C PRO A 21 -3.43 8.63 -18.34
N ASP A 22 -2.95 9.86 -18.36
CA ASP A 22 -1.51 10.14 -18.41
C ASP A 22 -0.88 9.66 -17.09
N VAL A 23 0.08 8.75 -17.20
CA VAL A 23 0.76 8.13 -16.05
C VAL A 23 1.44 9.17 -15.14
N ARG A 24 2.00 10.25 -15.72
CA ARG A 24 2.67 11.29 -14.93
C ARG A 24 1.68 12.15 -14.17
N VAL A 25 0.57 12.46 -14.80
CA VAL A 25 -0.52 13.21 -14.17
C VAL A 25 -1.10 12.41 -13.01
N LEU A 26 -1.35 11.11 -13.22
CA LEU A 26 -1.86 10.23 -12.18
C LEU A 26 -0.86 10.08 -11.03
N ALA A 27 0.42 9.83 -11.33
CA ALA A 27 1.47 9.72 -10.31
C ALA A 27 1.60 11.01 -9.48
N ALA A 28 1.58 12.18 -10.14
CA ALA A 28 1.61 13.46 -9.44
C ALA A 28 0.38 13.69 -8.55
N ALA A 29 -0.80 13.22 -8.97
CA ALA A 29 -2.02 13.31 -8.18
C ALA A 29 -1.95 12.41 -6.94
N VAL A 30 -1.45 11.16 -7.08
CA VAL A 30 -1.20 10.26 -5.95
C VAL A 30 -0.18 10.88 -4.98
N ASP A 31 0.95 11.39 -5.48
CA ASP A 31 1.95 12.06 -4.65
C ASP A 31 1.35 13.26 -3.89
N ALA A 32 0.55 14.09 -4.57
CA ALA A 32 -0.13 15.23 -3.97
C ALA A 32 -1.10 14.77 -2.87
N HIS A 33 -1.92 13.75 -3.15
CA HIS A 33 -2.87 13.17 -2.20
C HIS A 33 -2.15 12.75 -0.91
N TYR A 34 -1.15 11.87 -1.02
CA TYR A 34 -0.42 11.38 0.15
C TYR A 34 0.42 12.45 0.82
N ASN A 35 0.97 13.44 0.12
CA ASN A 35 1.72 14.55 0.73
C ASN A 35 0.85 15.43 1.63
N HIS A 36 -0.44 15.59 1.33
CA HIS A 36 -1.37 16.37 2.13
C HIS A 36 -1.94 15.63 3.34
N LEU A 37 -1.86 14.31 3.37
CA LEU A 37 -2.33 13.52 4.51
C LEU A 37 -1.52 13.82 5.77
N LYS A 38 -2.21 14.00 6.89
CA LYS A 38 -1.63 14.09 8.25
C LYS A 38 -1.71 12.76 8.97
N THR A 39 -2.86 12.09 8.85
CA THR A 39 -3.13 10.77 9.44
C THR A 39 -3.90 9.90 8.47
N LEU A 40 -3.68 8.59 8.56
CA LEU A 40 -4.45 7.57 7.86
C LEU A 40 -4.73 6.43 8.84
N GLN A 41 -5.96 5.93 8.83
CA GLN A 41 -6.34 4.66 9.41
C GLN A 41 -6.94 3.80 8.31
N ALA A 42 -6.58 2.53 8.25
CA ALA A 42 -7.12 1.59 7.28
C ALA A 42 -7.17 0.17 7.86
N GLU A 43 -8.11 -0.63 7.44
CA GLU A 43 -8.02 -2.08 7.55
C GLU A 43 -7.13 -2.59 6.43
N PHE A 44 -6.30 -3.60 6.72
CA PHE A 44 -5.45 -4.21 5.70
C PHE A 44 -5.57 -5.73 5.68
N THR A 45 -5.34 -6.29 4.51
CA THR A 45 -5.02 -7.70 4.30
C THR A 45 -3.67 -7.77 3.62
N GLU A 46 -2.77 -8.61 4.15
CA GLU A 46 -1.47 -8.93 3.57
C GLU A 46 -1.51 -10.38 3.11
N LEU A 47 -1.17 -10.61 1.85
CA LEU A 47 -1.10 -11.94 1.26
C LEU A 47 0.31 -12.17 0.73
N TYR A 48 1.03 -13.07 1.39
CA TYR A 48 2.35 -13.53 0.94
C TYR A 48 2.21 -14.83 0.16
N ARG A 49 2.92 -14.92 -0.97
CA ARG A 49 3.09 -16.14 -1.76
C ARG A 49 4.56 -16.34 -2.07
N GLY A 50 5.11 -17.47 -1.71
CA GLY A 50 6.53 -17.80 -1.99
C GLY A 50 6.93 -19.14 -1.40
N GLY A 51 7.94 -19.80 -2.00
CA GLY A 51 8.44 -21.08 -1.53
C GLY A 51 7.39 -22.20 -1.45
N GLY A 52 6.34 -22.14 -2.27
CA GLY A 52 5.21 -23.09 -2.21
C GLY A 52 4.23 -22.83 -1.07
N MET A 53 4.37 -21.73 -0.34
CA MET A 53 3.47 -21.34 0.76
C MET A 53 2.63 -20.13 0.37
N GLU A 54 1.41 -20.09 0.92
CA GLU A 54 0.56 -18.91 0.91
C GLU A 54 0.18 -18.59 2.35
N ARG A 55 0.36 -17.30 2.75
CA ARG A 55 0.01 -16.82 4.09
C ARG A 55 -0.81 -15.56 3.96
N SER A 56 -1.98 -15.56 4.56
CA SER A 56 -2.85 -14.39 4.63
C SER A 56 -2.89 -13.87 6.07
N GLU A 57 -2.66 -12.57 6.21
CA GLU A 57 -2.69 -11.86 7.49
C GLU A 57 -3.57 -10.63 7.36
N SER A 58 -4.17 -10.19 8.46
CA SER A 58 -5.03 -9.00 8.44
C SER A 58 -4.99 -8.24 9.75
N GLY A 59 -5.33 -6.97 9.65
CA GLY A 59 -5.30 -6.10 10.82
C GLY A 59 -5.67 -4.66 10.50
N THR A 60 -5.25 -3.75 11.39
CA THR A 60 -5.46 -2.31 11.24
C THR A 60 -4.13 -1.58 11.17
N LEU A 61 -4.05 -0.64 10.23
CA LEU A 61 -2.93 0.27 10.06
C LEU A 61 -3.30 1.67 10.56
N TRP A 62 -2.41 2.31 11.28
CA TRP A 62 -2.44 3.75 11.57
C TRP A 62 -1.14 4.40 11.13
N LEU A 63 -1.27 5.50 10.40
CA LEU A 63 -0.15 6.36 10.03
C LEU A 63 -0.39 7.75 10.60
N LYS A 64 0.68 8.41 11.06
CA LYS A 64 0.68 9.82 11.46
C LYS A 64 2.01 10.46 11.10
N LYS A 65 1.96 11.49 10.31
CA LYS A 65 3.17 12.23 9.93
C LYS A 65 3.66 13.14 11.06
N PRO A 66 4.99 13.30 11.18
CA PRO A 66 6.02 12.62 10.41
C PRO A 66 6.38 11.24 11.01
N GLY A 67 6.57 10.22 10.18
CA GLY A 67 7.27 8.97 10.49
C GLY A 67 6.65 8.02 11.50
N LYS A 68 5.44 8.31 12.02
CA LYS A 68 4.76 7.43 12.97
C LYS A 68 3.86 6.45 12.25
N MET A 69 3.98 5.17 12.61
CA MET A 69 3.11 4.12 12.08
C MET A 69 2.87 3.04 13.13
N ARG A 70 1.73 2.37 13.01
CA ARG A 70 1.36 1.20 13.80
C ARG A 70 0.57 0.23 12.96
N TRP A 71 1.04 -1.02 12.91
CA TRP A 71 0.35 -2.14 12.29
C TRP A 71 -0.03 -3.10 13.40
N GLU A 72 -1.31 -3.33 13.58
CA GLU A 72 -1.83 -4.33 14.50
C GLU A 72 -2.40 -5.48 13.69
N TYR A 73 -1.68 -6.57 13.62
CA TYR A 73 -2.15 -7.83 13.02
C TYR A 73 -3.04 -8.54 14.02
N ARG A 74 -4.18 -9.03 13.57
CA ARG A 74 -5.16 -9.75 14.37
C ARG A 74 -5.34 -11.20 13.95
N SER A 75 -5.08 -11.51 12.70
CA SER A 75 -5.27 -12.84 12.13
C SER A 75 -4.11 -13.20 11.20
N PRO A 76 -3.67 -14.46 11.17
CA PRO A 76 -4.03 -15.56 12.09
C PRO A 76 -3.35 -15.42 13.44
N THR A 77 -2.26 -14.67 13.54
CA THR A 77 -1.45 -14.47 14.75
C THR A 77 -1.40 -12.99 15.10
N GLU A 78 -1.61 -12.69 16.38
CA GLU A 78 -1.44 -11.32 16.87
C GLU A 78 0.03 -10.92 16.83
N LYS A 79 0.32 -9.80 16.21
CA LYS A 79 1.62 -9.15 16.24
C LYS A 79 1.47 -7.65 16.05
N VAL A 80 2.42 -6.89 16.54
CA VAL A 80 2.40 -5.44 16.44
C VAL A 80 3.73 -4.94 15.90
N PHE A 81 3.65 -4.16 14.83
CA PHE A 81 4.74 -3.29 14.43
C PHE A 81 4.37 -1.85 14.78
N VAL A 82 5.27 -1.12 15.42
CA VAL A 82 5.03 0.28 15.76
C VAL A 82 6.30 1.11 15.67
N SER A 83 6.19 2.29 15.07
CA SER A 83 7.25 3.30 15.06
C SER A 83 6.70 4.62 15.58
N ASP A 84 7.44 5.26 16.48
CA ASP A 84 7.14 6.61 16.98
C ASP A 84 7.87 7.72 16.21
N GLY A 85 8.65 7.32 15.18
CA GLY A 85 9.49 8.20 14.38
C GLY A 85 10.95 8.27 14.87
N ARG A 86 11.26 7.70 16.05
CA ARG A 86 12.62 7.54 16.61
C ARG A 86 13.03 6.08 16.68
N ASP A 87 12.17 5.31 17.35
CA ASP A 87 12.33 3.88 17.56
C ASP A 87 11.23 3.13 16.84
N ALA A 88 11.54 1.92 16.43
CA ALA A 88 10.60 0.98 15.91
C ALA A 88 10.67 -0.33 16.67
N TRP A 89 9.51 -0.92 16.87
CA TRP A 89 9.31 -2.15 17.59
C TRP A 89 8.52 -3.15 16.76
N PHE A 90 8.90 -4.40 16.85
CA PHE A 90 8.11 -5.54 16.38
C PHE A 90 7.90 -6.49 17.54
N TYR A 91 6.66 -6.80 17.86
CA TYR A 91 6.28 -7.62 19.00
C TYR A 91 5.35 -8.74 18.59
N VAL A 92 5.68 -9.95 18.98
CA VAL A 92 4.86 -11.15 18.83
C VAL A 92 4.51 -11.65 20.23
N PRO A 93 3.25 -11.49 20.68
CA PRO A 93 2.83 -11.91 22.04
C PRO A 93 3.07 -13.38 22.33
N ALA A 94 2.83 -14.25 21.33
CA ALA A 94 3.01 -15.70 21.47
C ALA A 94 4.46 -16.09 21.81
N ASP A 95 5.43 -15.35 21.26
CA ASP A 95 6.86 -15.61 21.47
C ASP A 95 7.42 -14.89 22.69
N ARG A 96 6.65 -14.00 23.30
CA ARG A 96 7.08 -13.08 24.36
C ARG A 96 8.36 -12.35 24.00
N GLN A 97 8.56 -12.03 22.72
CA GLN A 97 9.75 -11.36 22.22
C GLN A 97 9.37 -10.04 21.55
N ALA A 98 10.09 -8.97 21.91
CA ALA A 98 10.02 -7.67 21.25
C ALA A 98 11.37 -7.32 20.65
N ARG A 99 11.40 -7.01 19.37
CA ARG A 99 12.58 -6.53 18.67
C ARG A 99 12.54 -5.02 18.55
N LYS A 100 13.67 -4.36 18.84
CA LYS A 100 13.78 -2.91 18.76
C LYS A 100 14.86 -2.53 17.75
N THR A 101 14.58 -1.49 16.97
CA THR A 101 15.57 -0.85 16.10
C THR A 101 15.31 0.65 16.02
N ALA A 102 16.31 1.43 15.58
CA ALA A 102 16.08 2.84 15.29
C ALA A 102 15.18 3.01 14.05
N ALA A 103 14.19 3.89 14.11
CA ALA A 103 13.27 4.13 12.99
C ALA A 103 14.00 4.57 11.71
N LYS A 104 15.16 5.25 11.83
CA LYS A 104 16.03 5.58 10.70
C LYS A 104 16.49 4.35 9.91
N LYS A 105 16.74 3.24 10.59
CA LYS A 105 17.11 1.98 9.93
C LYS A 105 15.94 1.38 9.12
N LEU A 106 14.70 1.77 9.43
CA LEU A 106 13.53 1.39 8.61
C LEU A 106 13.45 2.16 7.29
N GLU A 107 13.98 3.38 7.26
CA GLU A 107 14.10 4.14 6.01
C GLU A 107 15.13 3.47 5.09
N ASP A 108 16.14 2.81 5.66
CA ASP A 108 17.09 1.95 4.94
C ASP A 108 16.50 0.56 4.63
N VAL A 109 15.59 0.05 5.47
CA VAL A 109 14.80 -1.17 5.23
C VAL A 109 13.52 -0.79 4.46
N ARG A 110 13.68 -0.17 3.34
CA ARG A 110 13.08 -0.43 2.04
C ARG A 110 11.61 -0.85 2.11
N SER A 111 10.79 -0.14 2.94
CA SER A 111 9.37 -0.44 3.03
C SER A 111 8.66 0.04 1.76
N PRO A 112 8.06 -0.86 0.96
CA PRO A 112 7.17 -0.47 -0.14
C PRO A 112 6.02 0.42 0.31
N LEU A 113 5.75 0.43 1.61
CA LEU A 113 4.72 1.23 2.27
C LEU A 113 5.16 2.69 2.50
N ALA A 114 6.42 3.05 2.19
CA ALA A 114 6.88 4.43 2.21
C ALA A 114 6.03 5.34 1.31
N PHE A 115 5.43 4.80 0.25
CA PHE A 115 4.48 5.53 -0.61
C PHE A 115 3.28 6.05 0.17
N LEU A 116 2.74 5.27 1.11
CA LEU A 116 1.63 5.67 1.97
C LEU A 116 2.02 6.79 2.95
N LEU A 117 3.29 6.92 3.26
CA LEU A 117 3.80 7.98 4.13
C LEU A 117 3.97 9.33 3.41
N GLY A 118 3.81 9.37 2.08
CA GLY A 118 3.94 10.58 1.28
C GLY A 118 5.33 11.24 1.37
N LYS A 119 6.37 10.46 1.60
CA LYS A 119 7.78 10.93 1.59
C LYS A 119 8.43 10.77 0.23
N THR A 120 7.76 10.10 -0.70
CA THR A 120 8.29 9.69 -2.01
C THR A 120 7.62 10.48 -3.12
N LYS A 121 8.31 10.54 -4.25
CA LYS A 121 7.74 10.94 -5.52
C LYS A 121 7.81 9.75 -6.47
N LEU A 122 6.66 9.23 -6.88
CA LEU A 122 6.56 7.99 -7.66
C LEU A 122 7.48 8.01 -8.90
N GLU A 123 7.52 9.11 -9.67
CA GLU A 123 8.40 9.22 -10.83
C GLU A 123 9.90 9.20 -10.47
N LYS A 124 10.26 9.69 -9.29
CA LYS A 124 11.67 9.67 -8.84
C LYS A 124 12.08 8.32 -8.31
N GLU A 125 11.20 7.68 -7.56
CA GLU A 125 11.50 6.44 -6.83
C GLU A 125 11.34 5.20 -7.71
N LEU A 126 10.42 5.25 -8.69
CA LEU A 126 10.15 4.12 -9.57
C LEU A 126 10.82 4.34 -10.94
N ALA A 127 11.59 3.36 -11.38
CA ALA A 127 12.05 3.28 -12.75
C ALA A 127 10.97 2.63 -13.61
N GLY A 128 10.84 3.07 -14.88
CA GLY A 128 9.89 2.49 -15.83
C GLY A 128 8.42 2.66 -15.42
N LEU A 129 8.09 3.72 -14.69
CA LEU A 129 6.71 3.98 -14.27
C LEU A 129 5.77 4.04 -15.47
N SER A 130 4.76 3.17 -15.47
CA SER A 130 3.80 3.00 -16.58
C SER A 130 2.44 2.53 -16.05
N LEU A 131 1.42 2.60 -16.90
CA LEU A 131 0.17 1.87 -16.67
C LEU A 131 0.40 0.36 -16.84
N ALA A 132 -0.37 -0.45 -16.12
CA ALA A 132 -0.35 -1.91 -16.21
C ALA A 132 -1.72 -2.45 -16.69
N PRO A 133 -2.09 -2.26 -17.97
CA PRO A 133 -3.40 -2.68 -18.49
C PRO A 133 -3.57 -4.20 -18.58
N ASP A 134 -2.48 -4.94 -18.45
CA ASP A 134 -2.42 -6.41 -18.36
C ASP A 134 -2.80 -6.94 -16.96
N VAL A 135 -2.92 -6.05 -15.97
CA VAL A 135 -3.30 -6.39 -14.60
C VAL A 135 -4.72 -5.93 -14.34
N SER A 136 -5.60 -6.88 -14.05
CA SER A 136 -6.99 -6.55 -13.69
C SER A 136 -7.04 -5.82 -12.35
N PRO A 137 -7.67 -4.64 -12.28
CA PRO A 137 -7.90 -3.95 -11.03
C PRO A 137 -8.97 -4.68 -10.20
N ILE A 138 -9.02 -4.43 -8.89
CA ILE A 138 -10.05 -4.95 -7.97
C ILE A 138 -11.40 -4.31 -8.30
N GLN A 139 -11.41 -3.00 -8.55
CA GLN A 139 -12.60 -2.27 -9.00
C GLN A 139 -12.40 -1.79 -10.44
N ALA A 140 -13.47 -1.82 -11.23
CA ALA A 140 -13.40 -1.53 -12.67
C ALA A 140 -12.89 -0.12 -13.00
N ASP A 141 -13.11 0.84 -12.09
CA ASP A 141 -12.71 2.25 -12.26
C ASP A 141 -11.30 2.55 -11.72
N ASP A 142 -10.65 1.57 -11.10
CA ASP A 142 -9.30 1.73 -10.57
C ASP A 142 -8.26 1.60 -11.69
N VAL A 143 -7.13 2.24 -11.50
CA VAL A 143 -6.01 2.20 -12.45
C VAL A 143 -4.80 1.57 -11.79
N VAL A 144 -4.13 0.63 -12.48
CA VAL A 144 -2.93 0.01 -11.97
C VAL A 144 -1.69 0.66 -12.59
N LEU A 145 -0.82 1.18 -11.72
CA LEU A 145 0.52 1.66 -12.05
C LEU A 145 1.55 0.55 -11.81
N ARG A 146 2.58 0.48 -12.65
CA ARG A 146 3.72 -0.42 -12.53
C ARG A 146 5.00 0.38 -12.48
N GLY A 147 5.97 -0.06 -11.66
CA GLY A 147 7.31 0.50 -11.65
C GLY A 147 8.29 -0.36 -10.87
N ILE A 148 9.58 -0.09 -11.03
CA ILE A 148 10.66 -0.80 -10.33
C ILE A 148 11.27 0.16 -9.31
N PRO A 149 11.22 -0.13 -7.99
CA PRO A 149 11.83 0.72 -6.98
C PRO A 149 13.35 0.81 -7.18
N LYS A 150 13.86 2.00 -7.47
CA LYS A 150 15.29 2.19 -7.82
C LYS A 150 16.23 1.76 -6.69
N ALA A 151 15.83 2.03 -5.44
CA ALA A 151 16.61 1.65 -4.26
C ALA A 151 16.57 0.15 -3.95
N LEU A 152 15.66 -0.61 -4.57
CA LEU A 152 15.32 -2.00 -4.25
C LEU A 152 15.43 -2.95 -5.43
N ARG A 153 15.90 -2.47 -6.56
CA ARG A 153 15.95 -3.24 -7.81
C ARG A 153 16.67 -4.59 -7.71
N ASP A 154 17.55 -4.74 -6.70
CA ASP A 154 18.27 -6.00 -6.48
C ASP A 154 17.43 -7.02 -5.70
N TRP A 155 16.27 -6.61 -5.17
CA TRP A 155 15.36 -7.40 -4.35
C TRP A 155 13.93 -7.46 -4.89
N ILE A 156 13.52 -6.43 -5.64
CA ILE A 156 12.15 -6.28 -6.14
C ILE A 156 12.19 -6.15 -7.66
N ASN A 157 11.48 -7.06 -8.32
CA ASN A 157 11.30 -7.03 -9.78
C ASN A 157 10.37 -5.90 -10.20
N GLN A 158 9.25 -5.73 -9.49
CA GLN A 158 8.27 -4.68 -9.73
C GLN A 158 7.39 -4.42 -8.53
N ILE A 159 6.80 -3.23 -8.51
CA ILE A 159 5.67 -2.89 -7.65
C ILE A 159 4.50 -2.51 -8.54
N LEU A 160 3.32 -3.01 -8.20
CA LEU A 160 2.05 -2.58 -8.75
C LEU A 160 1.31 -1.77 -7.70
N LEU A 161 0.82 -0.60 -8.08
CA LEU A 161 0.00 0.26 -7.24
C LEU A 161 -1.37 0.40 -7.90
N GLU A 162 -2.40 -0.11 -7.26
CA GLU A 162 -3.77 0.13 -7.69
C GLU A 162 -4.30 1.40 -7.04
N VAL A 163 -4.75 2.30 -7.87
CA VAL A 163 -5.14 3.65 -7.51
C VAL A 163 -6.62 3.84 -7.85
N ALA A 164 -7.40 4.16 -6.84
CA ALA A 164 -8.82 4.51 -6.99
C ALA A 164 -9.00 5.90 -7.65
N PRO A 165 -10.20 6.23 -8.17
CA PRO A 165 -10.47 7.51 -8.82
C PRO A 165 -10.18 8.75 -7.94
N ASP A 166 -10.23 8.59 -6.62
CA ASP A 166 -9.89 9.64 -5.65
C ASP A 166 -8.40 9.68 -5.27
N HIS A 167 -7.55 8.99 -6.03
CA HIS A 167 -6.10 8.89 -5.89
C HIS A 167 -5.60 8.14 -4.64
N ARG A 168 -6.48 7.43 -3.93
CA ARG A 168 -6.07 6.52 -2.85
C ARG A 168 -5.46 5.25 -3.44
N ILE A 169 -4.38 4.78 -2.82
CA ILE A 169 -3.82 3.47 -3.09
C ILE A 169 -4.68 2.45 -2.33
N VAL A 170 -5.29 1.53 -3.06
CA VAL A 170 -6.15 0.48 -2.51
C VAL A 170 -5.46 -0.89 -2.48
N ARG A 171 -4.46 -1.09 -3.35
CA ARG A 171 -3.62 -2.29 -3.37
C ARG A 171 -2.18 -1.94 -3.71
N ILE A 172 -1.26 -2.63 -3.04
CA ILE A 172 0.17 -2.66 -3.39
C ILE A 172 0.55 -4.12 -3.57
N LEU A 173 1.04 -4.50 -4.75
CA LEU A 173 1.62 -5.81 -5.01
C LEU A 173 3.11 -5.65 -5.27
N ILE A 174 3.91 -6.45 -4.58
CA ILE A 174 5.37 -6.45 -4.65
C ILE A 174 5.82 -7.81 -5.16
N ASP A 175 6.44 -7.85 -6.32
CA ASP A 175 7.05 -9.05 -6.86
C ASP A 175 8.55 -9.03 -6.58
N GLN A 176 9.04 -10.02 -5.86
CA GLN A 176 10.44 -10.12 -5.46
C GLN A 176 11.27 -10.92 -6.47
N VAL A 177 12.58 -10.73 -6.47
CA VAL A 177 13.49 -11.42 -7.40
C VAL A 177 13.60 -12.92 -7.14
N ASP A 178 13.29 -13.38 -5.92
CA ASP A 178 13.26 -14.79 -5.54
C ASP A 178 11.98 -15.53 -5.99
N GLY A 179 11.08 -14.82 -6.69
CA GLY A 179 9.80 -15.32 -7.17
C GLY A 179 8.69 -15.28 -6.13
N SER A 180 8.94 -14.77 -4.94
CA SER A 180 7.87 -14.50 -3.96
C SER A 180 7.12 -13.22 -4.29
N SER A 181 5.91 -13.09 -3.75
CA SER A 181 5.12 -11.86 -3.85
C SER A 181 4.43 -11.54 -2.54
N THR A 182 4.24 -10.26 -2.28
CA THR A 182 3.45 -9.76 -1.15
C THR A 182 2.43 -8.75 -1.65
N GLU A 183 1.16 -9.02 -1.40
CA GLU A 183 0.06 -8.13 -1.76
C GLU A 183 -0.56 -7.53 -0.51
N TYR A 184 -0.65 -6.20 -0.45
CA TYR A 184 -1.40 -5.46 0.55
C TYR A 184 -2.66 -4.91 -0.08
N ARG A 185 -3.81 -5.12 0.56
CA ARG A 185 -5.09 -4.47 0.22
C ARG A 185 -5.51 -3.61 1.39
N PHE A 186 -5.96 -2.39 1.09
CA PHE A 186 -6.41 -1.43 2.09
C PHE A 186 -7.89 -1.12 1.90
N THR A 187 -8.65 -1.31 2.97
CA THR A 187 -10.09 -1.02 3.01
C THR A 187 -10.41 -0.07 4.17
N GLU A 188 -11.62 0.46 4.21
CA GLU A 188 -12.09 1.35 5.27
C GLU A 188 -11.12 2.50 5.59
N GLN A 189 -10.48 3.04 4.56
CA GLN A 189 -9.52 4.13 4.72
C GLN A 189 -10.19 5.38 5.26
N LYS A 190 -9.68 5.87 6.40
CA LYS A 190 -10.13 7.11 7.08
C LYS A 190 -8.95 8.06 7.17
N GLU A 191 -9.07 9.17 6.46
CA GLU A 191 -8.00 10.14 6.31
C GLU A 191 -8.21 11.33 7.24
N ASN A 192 -7.09 11.90 7.71
CA ASN A 192 -7.07 13.10 8.55
C ASN A 192 -7.94 13.00 9.83
N VAL A 193 -8.22 11.78 10.29
CA VAL A 193 -8.90 11.55 11.55
C VAL A 193 -7.98 11.83 12.74
N PRO A 194 -8.50 12.28 13.88
CA PRO A 194 -7.71 12.48 15.08
C PRO A 194 -7.07 11.15 15.56
N VAL A 195 -5.75 11.11 15.65
CA VAL A 195 -4.99 9.99 16.22
C VAL A 195 -4.05 10.52 17.28
N THR A 196 -4.15 10.00 18.51
CA THR A 196 -3.29 10.41 19.62
C THR A 196 -1.87 9.85 19.46
N ASP A 197 -0.87 10.57 19.95
CA ASP A 197 0.53 10.13 19.90
C ASP A 197 0.80 8.89 20.77
N SER A 198 -0.04 8.66 21.78
CA SER A 198 0.05 7.47 22.64
C SER A 198 -0.13 6.16 21.85
N ARG A 199 -0.88 6.18 20.73
CA ARG A 199 -1.07 5.02 19.86
C ARG A 199 0.25 4.52 19.27
N PHE A 200 1.21 5.41 19.08
CA PHE A 200 2.50 5.08 18.48
C PHE A 200 3.60 4.82 19.51
N LYS A 201 3.25 4.77 20.79
CA LYS A 201 4.16 4.36 21.87
C LYS A 201 4.00 2.86 22.11
N PHE A 202 5.13 2.20 22.33
CA PHE A 202 5.15 0.79 22.71
C PHE A 202 6.04 0.61 23.94
N GLN A 203 5.54 -0.16 24.88
CA GLN A 203 6.30 -0.64 26.02
C GLN A 203 6.12 -2.16 26.09
N PRO A 204 7.22 -2.92 26.07
CA PRO A 204 7.12 -4.38 26.17
C PRO A 204 6.39 -4.77 27.44
N PRO A 205 5.41 -5.69 27.37
CA PRO A 205 4.76 -6.23 28.57
C PRO A 205 5.75 -6.91 29.53
N PRO A 206 5.43 -7.02 30.82
CA PRO A 206 6.28 -7.72 31.78
C PRO A 206 6.57 -9.17 31.30
N GLY A 207 7.83 -9.59 31.41
CA GLY A 207 8.28 -10.91 30.98
C GLY A 207 8.53 -11.04 29.46
N THR A 208 8.54 -9.91 28.73
CA THR A 208 8.95 -9.89 27.33
C THR A 208 10.46 -9.76 27.22
N GLU A 209 11.07 -10.64 26.45
CA GLU A 209 12.47 -10.49 26.04
C GLU A 209 12.60 -9.37 25.01
N THR A 210 13.54 -8.46 25.24
CA THR A 210 13.82 -7.39 24.28
C THR A 210 15.15 -7.66 23.57
N VAL A 211 15.10 -7.71 22.25
CA VAL A 211 16.26 -7.93 21.38
C VAL A 211 16.49 -6.67 20.53
N GLU A 212 17.72 -6.16 20.55
CA GLU A 212 18.13 -5.09 19.63
C GLU A 212 18.64 -5.70 18.33
N GLY A 213 18.16 -5.20 17.18
CA GLY A 213 18.59 -5.71 15.87
C GLY A 213 17.61 -5.39 14.74
N GLY A 214 17.81 -6.08 13.61
CA GLY A 214 16.87 -6.02 12.47
C GLY A 214 15.48 -6.53 12.85
N LEU A 215 14.45 -6.02 12.13
CA LEU A 215 13.06 -6.44 12.31
C LEU A 215 12.68 -7.58 11.34
N GLU A 216 13.68 -8.22 10.73
CA GLU A 216 13.49 -9.34 9.81
C GLU A 216 12.91 -10.55 10.57
N GLN A 217 11.92 -11.17 9.91
CA GLN A 217 11.33 -12.46 10.34
C GLN A 217 12.11 -13.61 9.75
#